data_6d716ee0ac8625fbe6af70334ecd6f35
#
_entry.id   6d716ee0ac8625fbe6af70334ecd6f35
#
_cell.length_a   1.000
_cell.length_b   1.000
_cell.length_c   1.000
_cell.angle_alpha   90.00
_cell.angle_beta   90.00
_cell.angle_gamma   90.00
#
_symmetry.space_group_name_H-M   'P 1'
#
loop_
_entity.id
_entity.type
_entity.pdbx_description
1 polymer ?
#
loop_
_entity_poly.entity_id
_entity_poly.type
_entity_poly.pdbx_seq_one_letter_code
_entity_poly.pdbx_strand_id
1 'polypeptide(L)'
;HTQQNIEVEDDKKKSHLAYYDGLNEKIVQVGNENIPTVRLTDHGDSKYALGISNLNYQQFISWEGFPSRNDYYSIDLETGEATLAVKDLRGSGGISAKGDFLHWYNAEDSTWYSYENASNKTYALTDNIATSMADEENDQPNYPYQYGAAGWTIDDNFLLVYDRFDI
;
A
#
# COMPACT_ATOMS: atom_id res chain seq x y z
N HIS A 1 -10.25 20.22 20.52
CA HIS A 1 -10.59 19.73 21.84
C HIS A 1 -11.64 18.61 21.83
N THR A 2 -12.84 18.80 21.26
CA THR A 2 -13.84 17.72 21.17
C THR A 2 -13.35 16.60 20.25
N GLN A 3 -12.73 16.94 19.14
CA GLN A 3 -12.16 16.01 18.16
C GLN A 3 -11.03 15.19 18.77
N GLN A 4 -10.13 15.82 19.52
CA GLN A 4 -9.05 15.13 20.23
C GLN A 4 -9.57 14.15 21.31
N ASN A 5 -10.69 14.45 21.98
CA ASN A 5 -11.29 13.53 22.93
C ASN A 5 -11.92 12.30 22.26
N ILE A 6 -12.49 12.47 21.05
CA ILE A 6 -13.00 11.34 20.25
C ILE A 6 -11.85 10.47 19.79
N GLU A 7 -10.76 11.06 19.30
CA GLU A 7 -9.55 10.35 18.86
C GLU A 7 -8.94 9.52 20.00
N VAL A 8 -8.89 10.05 21.23
CA VAL A 8 -8.38 9.31 22.40
C VAL A 8 -9.23 8.07 22.73
N GLU A 9 -10.56 8.16 22.60
CA GLU A 9 -11.43 7.00 22.85
C GLU A 9 -11.33 5.95 21.74
N ASP A 10 -11.10 6.37 20.51
CA ASP A 10 -10.86 5.48 19.37
C ASP A 10 -9.48 4.82 19.46
N ASP A 11 -8.46 5.55 19.89
CA ASP A 11 -7.11 5.02 20.11
C ASP A 11 -7.06 3.96 21.21
N LYS A 12 -7.86 4.11 22.28
CA LYS A 12 -7.98 3.08 23.34
C LYS A 12 -8.60 1.77 22.85
N LYS A 13 -9.36 1.81 21.75
CA LYS A 13 -10.02 0.64 21.14
C LYS A 13 -9.24 0.06 19.96
N LYS A 14 -8.11 0.68 19.61
CA LYS A 14 -7.28 0.25 18.50
C LYS A 14 -6.78 -1.18 18.71
N SER A 15 -7.05 -2.04 17.77
CA SER A 15 -6.54 -3.41 17.73
C SER A 15 -5.57 -3.56 16.56
N HIS A 16 -4.58 -4.41 16.74
CA HIS A 16 -3.59 -4.70 15.73
C HIS A 16 -3.73 -6.14 15.27
N LEU A 17 -3.54 -6.37 13.96
CA LEU A 17 -3.62 -7.69 13.37
C LEU A 17 -2.53 -8.59 13.93
N ALA A 18 -2.91 -9.82 14.32
CA ALA A 18 -1.99 -10.90 14.65
C ALA A 18 -2.35 -12.14 13.82
N TYR A 19 -1.36 -12.91 13.43
CA TYR A 19 -1.50 -14.19 12.74
C TYR A 19 -1.34 -15.33 13.75
N TYR A 20 -2.25 -16.31 13.71
CA TYR A 20 -2.14 -17.54 14.50
C TYR A 20 -1.82 -18.72 13.61
N ASP A 21 -0.64 -19.29 13.80
CA ASP A 21 -0.24 -20.54 13.16
C ASP A 21 -0.78 -21.74 13.97
N GLY A 22 -1.81 -22.37 13.45
CA GLY A 22 -2.48 -23.49 14.12
C GLY A 22 -1.65 -24.79 14.14
N LEU A 23 -0.61 -24.90 13.31
CA LEU A 23 0.26 -26.07 13.29
C LEU A 23 1.36 -25.98 14.36
N ASN A 24 1.91 -24.80 14.54
CA ASN A 24 2.99 -24.54 15.50
C ASN A 24 2.49 -23.89 16.81
N GLU A 25 1.17 -23.67 16.93
CA GLU A 25 0.54 -23.01 18.09
C GLU A 25 1.20 -21.66 18.43
N LYS A 26 1.63 -20.92 17.39
CA LYS A 26 2.36 -19.66 17.51
C LYS A 26 1.49 -18.49 17.10
N ILE A 27 1.53 -17.41 17.90
CA ILE A 27 0.97 -16.11 17.52
C ILE A 27 2.10 -15.21 17.04
N VAL A 28 1.92 -14.59 15.88
CA VAL A 28 2.83 -13.61 15.30
C VAL A 28 2.10 -12.27 15.21
N GLN A 29 2.66 -11.24 15.84
CA GLN A 29 2.15 -9.88 15.73
C GLN A 29 2.53 -9.31 14.37
N VAL A 30 1.54 -8.93 13.56
CA VAL A 30 1.73 -8.45 12.19
C VAL A 30 1.56 -6.93 12.11
N GLY A 31 0.47 -6.40 12.69
CA GLY A 31 0.27 -4.97 12.84
C GLY A 31 0.77 -4.49 14.21
N ASN A 32 1.16 -3.23 14.31
CA ASN A 32 1.60 -2.60 15.55
C ASN A 32 1.38 -1.09 15.52
N GLU A 33 1.78 -0.38 16.58
CA GLU A 33 1.61 1.07 16.67
C GLU A 33 2.32 1.84 15.53
N ASN A 34 3.44 1.34 15.01
CA ASN A 34 4.19 1.96 13.92
C ASN A 34 3.62 1.60 12.54
N ILE A 35 2.98 0.43 12.41
CA ILE A 35 2.33 -0.04 11.20
C ILE A 35 0.89 -0.41 11.55
N PRO A 36 0.01 0.59 11.69
CA PRO A 36 -1.34 0.40 12.22
C PRO A 36 -2.29 -0.29 11.24
N THR A 37 -2.01 -0.21 9.95
CA THR A 37 -2.86 -0.81 8.91
C THR A 37 -2.12 -1.94 8.21
N VAL A 38 -2.75 -3.10 8.17
CA VAL A 38 -2.24 -4.28 7.46
C VAL A 38 -3.32 -4.79 6.52
N ARG A 39 -2.94 -5.04 5.26
CA ARG A 39 -3.81 -5.65 4.25
C ARG A 39 -3.24 -7.01 3.86
N LEU A 40 -4.07 -8.01 3.94
CA LEU A 40 -3.80 -9.36 3.45
C LEU A 40 -4.21 -9.46 1.97
N THR A 41 -3.81 -10.54 1.31
CA THR A 41 -4.40 -10.96 0.04
C THR A 41 -5.88 -11.33 0.23
N ASP A 42 -6.66 -11.39 -0.84
CA ASP A 42 -8.10 -11.66 -0.77
C ASP A 42 -8.41 -13.00 -0.10
N HIS A 43 -7.53 -13.99 -0.24
CA HIS A 43 -7.69 -15.31 0.40
C HIS A 43 -6.99 -15.42 1.76
N GLY A 44 -6.09 -14.50 2.09
CA GLY A 44 -5.36 -14.49 3.35
C GLY A 44 -4.36 -15.64 3.53
N ASP A 45 -3.99 -16.31 2.44
CA ASP A 45 -3.12 -17.50 2.41
C ASP A 45 -1.69 -17.22 1.92
N SER A 46 -1.36 -15.96 1.73
CA SER A 46 -0.03 -15.53 1.28
C SER A 46 0.99 -15.57 2.41
N LYS A 47 2.28 -15.66 2.02
CA LYS A 47 3.40 -15.51 2.95
C LYS A 47 3.59 -14.06 3.41
N TYR A 48 3.22 -13.09 2.57
CA TYR A 48 3.44 -11.67 2.82
C TYR A 48 2.15 -10.89 2.93
N ALA A 49 2.22 -9.77 3.64
CA ALA A 49 1.14 -8.78 3.77
C ALA A 49 1.67 -7.37 3.49
N LEU A 50 0.77 -6.46 3.11
CA LEU A 50 1.07 -5.05 2.95
C LEU A 50 0.82 -4.31 4.26
N GLY A 51 1.88 -3.76 4.86
CA GLY A 51 1.80 -2.81 5.96
C GLY A 51 1.73 -1.37 5.44
N ILE A 52 0.90 -0.54 6.07
CA ILE A 52 0.74 0.87 5.70
C ILE A 52 0.83 1.73 6.96
N SER A 53 1.62 2.80 6.89
CA SER A 53 1.74 3.79 7.94
C SER A 53 1.76 5.21 7.37
N ASN A 54 0.93 6.08 7.92
CA ASN A 54 0.93 7.52 7.63
C ASN A 54 1.38 8.37 8.82
N LEU A 55 1.87 7.75 9.88
CA LEU A 55 2.16 8.39 11.17
C LEU A 55 3.11 9.58 11.05
N ASN A 56 4.11 9.46 10.19
CA ASN A 56 5.09 10.52 9.96
C ASN A 56 4.52 11.72 9.20
N TYR A 57 3.35 11.57 8.58
CA TYR A 57 2.78 12.55 7.64
C TYR A 57 1.45 13.12 8.10
N GLN A 58 0.89 12.67 9.22
CA GLN A 58 -0.43 13.11 9.72
C GLN A 58 -0.56 14.63 9.86
N GLN A 59 0.52 15.30 10.29
CA GLN A 59 0.55 16.76 10.42
C GLN A 59 0.41 17.52 9.09
N PHE A 60 0.70 16.86 7.96
CA PHE A 60 0.66 17.49 6.63
C PHE A 60 -0.67 17.29 5.90
N ILE A 61 -1.54 16.36 6.34
CA ILE A 61 -2.78 16.00 5.65
C ILE A 61 -3.66 17.23 5.35
N SER A 62 -3.75 18.16 6.30
CA SER A 62 -4.57 19.37 6.14
C SER A 62 -4.01 20.41 5.17
N TRP A 63 -2.73 20.30 4.81
CA TRP A 63 -2.00 21.30 4.03
C TRP A 63 -1.69 20.83 2.61
N GLU A 64 -1.43 19.53 2.44
CA GLU A 64 -0.88 18.98 1.21
C GLU A 64 -1.93 18.36 0.29
N GLY A 65 -3.18 18.21 0.76
CA GLY A 65 -4.27 17.64 -0.04
C GLY A 65 -4.09 16.14 -0.31
N PHE A 66 -4.67 15.68 -1.40
CA PHE A 66 -4.64 14.28 -1.83
C PHE A 66 -3.70 14.08 -3.04
N PRO A 67 -3.18 12.84 -3.20
CA PRO A 67 -3.21 11.72 -2.26
C PRO A 67 -2.32 11.96 -1.02
N SER A 68 -2.74 11.43 0.13
CA SER A 68 -1.97 11.53 1.38
C SER A 68 -0.72 10.67 1.30
N ARG A 69 0.30 11.05 2.09
CA ARG A 69 1.57 10.33 2.16
C ARG A 69 1.46 9.09 3.03
N ASN A 70 2.11 8.01 2.60
CA ASN A 70 2.19 6.75 3.33
C ASN A 70 3.56 6.10 3.16
N ASP A 71 4.01 5.39 4.20
CA ASP A 71 5.07 4.40 4.09
C ASP A 71 4.45 3.03 3.87
N TYR A 72 4.96 2.25 2.92
CA TYR A 72 4.53 0.88 2.66
C TYR A 72 5.61 -0.11 3.06
N TYR A 73 5.17 -1.19 3.70
CA TYR A 73 6.02 -2.26 4.21
C TYR A 73 5.58 -3.61 3.65
N SER A 74 6.54 -4.43 3.29
CA SER A 74 6.35 -5.86 3.12
C SER A 74 6.49 -6.53 4.48
N ILE A 75 5.48 -7.26 4.91
CA ILE A 75 5.47 -7.95 6.21
C ILE A 75 5.46 -9.46 5.97
N ASP A 76 6.48 -10.16 6.44
CA ASP A 76 6.50 -11.63 6.46
C ASP A 76 5.59 -12.14 7.58
N LEU A 77 4.56 -12.90 7.21
CA LEU A 77 3.54 -13.38 8.15
C LEU A 77 4.06 -14.50 9.07
N GLU A 78 5.11 -15.22 8.68
CA GLU A 78 5.68 -16.27 9.51
C GLU A 78 6.53 -15.70 10.65
N THR A 79 7.20 -14.57 10.41
CA THR A 79 8.14 -13.97 11.37
C THR A 79 7.60 -12.71 12.02
N GLY A 80 6.70 -11.97 11.34
CA GLY A 80 6.25 -10.63 11.71
C GLY A 80 7.26 -9.54 11.34
N GLU A 81 8.34 -9.88 10.61
CA GLU A 81 9.34 -8.91 10.20
C GLU A 81 8.76 -8.01 9.10
N ALA A 82 8.92 -6.69 9.27
CA ALA A 82 8.47 -5.69 8.33
C ALA A 82 9.65 -5.01 7.64
N THR A 83 9.70 -5.09 6.33
CA THR A 83 10.70 -4.44 5.48
C THR A 83 10.07 -3.24 4.77
N LEU A 84 10.70 -2.07 4.84
CA LEU A 84 10.22 -0.87 4.15
C LEU A 84 10.37 -1.05 2.64
N ALA A 85 9.24 -1.06 1.92
CA ALA A 85 9.20 -1.18 0.46
C ALA A 85 9.28 0.19 -0.23
N VAL A 86 8.50 1.17 0.25
CA VAL A 86 8.57 2.55 -0.22
C VAL A 86 8.26 3.50 0.93
N LYS A 87 9.01 4.60 0.97
CA LYS A 87 8.83 5.68 1.93
C LYS A 87 8.19 6.87 1.26
N ASP A 88 7.35 7.58 2.01
CA ASP A 88 6.80 8.88 1.59
C ASP A 88 6.03 8.82 0.25
N LEU A 89 5.31 7.74 0.04
CA LEU A 89 4.52 7.56 -1.17
C LEU A 89 3.31 8.49 -1.18
N ARG A 90 3.22 9.33 -2.22
CA ARG A 90 1.98 10.01 -2.59
C ARG A 90 1.24 9.19 -3.63
N GLY A 91 0.31 8.40 -3.19
CA GLY A 91 -0.38 7.51 -4.09
C GLY A 91 -1.19 6.44 -3.40
N SER A 92 -1.52 5.43 -4.16
CA SER A 92 -2.28 4.28 -3.68
C SER A 92 -1.68 2.99 -4.23
N GLY A 93 -1.88 1.91 -3.51
CA GLY A 93 -1.38 0.61 -3.92
C GLY A 93 -2.02 -0.53 -3.17
N GLY A 94 -1.52 -1.71 -3.41
CA GLY A 94 -2.02 -2.95 -2.88
C GLY A 94 -0.99 -4.06 -2.86
N ILE A 95 -1.48 -5.27 -2.65
CA ILE A 95 -0.73 -6.51 -2.69
C ILE A 95 -1.29 -7.38 -3.82
N SER A 96 -0.44 -8.16 -4.47
CA SER A 96 -0.81 -9.08 -5.54
C SER A 96 -1.63 -10.27 -5.04
N ALA A 97 -2.24 -11.04 -5.95
CA ALA A 97 -3.18 -12.10 -5.61
C ALA A 97 -2.58 -13.20 -4.72
N LYS A 98 -1.32 -13.61 -5.00
CA LYS A 98 -0.57 -14.55 -4.15
C LYS A 98 0.27 -13.88 -3.07
N GLY A 99 0.41 -12.55 -3.14
CA GLY A 99 1.24 -11.80 -2.21
C GLY A 99 2.74 -11.78 -2.57
N ASP A 100 3.12 -12.19 -3.78
CA ASP A 100 4.51 -12.17 -4.21
C ASP A 100 5.01 -10.74 -4.43
N PHE A 101 4.09 -9.81 -4.76
CA PHE A 101 4.40 -8.41 -5.03
C PHE A 101 3.52 -7.45 -4.23
N LEU A 102 4.11 -6.33 -3.80
CA LEU A 102 3.39 -5.10 -3.55
C LEU A 102 3.38 -4.28 -4.84
N HIS A 103 2.37 -3.42 -5.02
CA HIS A 103 2.32 -2.50 -6.14
C HIS A 103 1.78 -1.15 -5.69
N TRP A 104 2.19 -0.09 -6.34
CA TRP A 104 1.66 1.25 -6.10
C TRP A 104 1.79 2.15 -7.33
N TYR A 105 0.90 3.12 -7.38
CA TYR A 105 1.04 4.28 -8.25
C TYR A 105 1.65 5.43 -7.43
N ASN A 106 2.68 6.05 -7.96
CA ASN A 106 3.25 7.26 -7.40
C ASN A 106 2.76 8.49 -8.19
N ALA A 107 2.01 9.36 -7.53
CA ALA A 107 1.42 10.53 -8.17
C ALA A 107 2.44 11.64 -8.49
N GLU A 108 3.63 11.63 -7.87
CA GLU A 108 4.66 12.63 -8.10
C GLU A 108 5.35 12.45 -9.46
N ASP A 109 5.47 11.22 -9.93
CA ASP A 109 6.09 10.88 -11.23
C ASP A 109 5.14 10.17 -12.20
N SER A 110 3.87 9.99 -11.79
CA SER A 110 2.82 9.35 -12.58
C SER A 110 3.16 7.94 -13.06
N THR A 111 3.89 7.18 -12.23
CA THR A 111 4.43 5.87 -12.58
C THR A 111 3.87 4.78 -11.66
N TRP A 112 3.56 3.62 -12.24
CA TRP A 112 3.28 2.40 -11.50
C TRP A 112 4.57 1.66 -11.17
N TYR A 113 4.63 1.16 -9.95
CA TYR A 113 5.74 0.38 -9.42
C TYR A 113 5.27 -0.96 -8.89
N SER A 114 6.15 -1.96 -8.91
CA SER A 114 6.02 -3.17 -8.13
C SER A 114 7.25 -3.40 -7.27
N TYR A 115 7.04 -4.07 -6.14
CA TYR A 115 8.09 -4.48 -5.22
C TYR A 115 7.96 -5.99 -5.00
N GLU A 116 9.00 -6.74 -5.35
CA GLU A 116 9.07 -8.19 -5.17
C GLU A 116 9.48 -8.51 -3.75
N ASN A 117 8.56 -9.12 -3.00
CA ASN A 117 8.74 -9.38 -1.57
C ASN A 117 9.92 -10.32 -1.28
N ALA A 118 10.15 -11.35 -2.12
CA ALA A 118 11.23 -12.31 -1.91
C ALA A 118 12.64 -11.75 -2.13
N SER A 119 12.79 -10.78 -3.04
CA SER A 119 14.11 -10.22 -3.39
C SER A 119 14.35 -8.81 -2.86
N ASN A 120 13.33 -8.17 -2.29
CA ASN A 120 13.33 -6.77 -1.87
C ASN A 120 13.69 -5.79 -2.99
N LYS A 121 13.25 -6.08 -4.22
CA LYS A 121 13.54 -5.25 -5.39
C LYS A 121 12.31 -4.50 -5.86
N THR A 122 12.52 -3.22 -6.21
CA THR A 122 11.50 -2.37 -6.81
C THR A 122 11.73 -2.27 -8.32
N TYR A 123 10.64 -2.31 -9.07
CA TYR A 123 10.61 -2.16 -10.52
C TYR A 123 9.65 -1.04 -10.90
N ALA A 124 10.09 -0.11 -11.75
CA ALA A 124 9.22 0.85 -12.41
C ALA A 124 8.54 0.13 -13.60
N LEU A 125 7.22 0.09 -13.58
CA LEU A 125 6.46 -0.70 -14.57
C LEU A 125 6.09 0.11 -15.81
N THR A 126 5.84 1.41 -15.64
CA THR A 126 5.29 2.26 -16.71
C THR A 126 6.18 3.43 -17.09
N ASP A 127 7.42 3.47 -16.60
CA ASP A 127 8.39 4.54 -16.90
C ASP A 127 8.77 4.66 -18.38
N ASN A 128 8.64 3.56 -19.15
CA ASN A 128 8.94 3.49 -20.57
C ASN A 128 7.68 3.48 -21.46
N ILE A 129 6.49 3.67 -20.88
CA ILE A 129 5.23 3.74 -21.64
C ILE A 129 4.97 5.19 -22.05
N ALA A 130 4.71 5.42 -23.34
CA ALA A 130 4.53 6.76 -23.88
C ALA A 130 3.18 7.40 -23.47
N THR A 131 2.17 6.58 -23.17
CA THR A 131 0.85 7.04 -22.74
C THR A 131 0.86 7.34 -21.26
N SER A 132 0.23 8.45 -20.85
CA SER A 132 0.11 8.82 -19.45
C SER A 132 -0.77 7.84 -18.67
N MET A 133 -0.30 7.45 -17.47
CA MET A 133 -1.11 6.68 -16.50
C MET A 133 -1.94 7.59 -15.59
N ALA A 134 -1.76 8.91 -15.71
CA ALA A 134 -2.44 9.94 -14.95
C ALA A 134 -3.53 10.63 -15.76
N ASP A 135 -4.57 11.11 -15.08
CA ASP A 135 -5.62 11.93 -15.67
C ASP A 135 -5.03 13.26 -16.19
N GLU A 136 -4.85 13.35 -17.49
CA GLU A 136 -4.31 14.53 -18.19
C GLU A 136 -5.30 15.71 -18.25
N GLU A 137 -6.57 15.46 -17.92
CA GLU A 137 -7.62 16.50 -17.88
C GLU A 137 -7.83 17.05 -16.45
N ASN A 138 -6.98 16.65 -15.50
CA ASN A 138 -7.05 17.15 -14.13
C ASN A 138 -6.80 18.66 -14.10
N ASP A 139 -7.81 19.43 -13.69
CA ASP A 139 -7.76 20.89 -13.55
C ASP A 139 -7.70 21.34 -12.08
N GLN A 140 -7.48 20.42 -11.14
CA GLN A 140 -7.41 20.70 -9.72
C GLN A 140 -5.97 20.96 -9.27
N PRO A 141 -5.75 21.77 -8.22
CA PRO A 141 -4.40 22.09 -7.73
C PRO A 141 -3.80 20.96 -6.85
N ASN A 142 -3.96 19.72 -7.25
CA ASN A 142 -3.39 18.52 -6.64
C ASN A 142 -2.80 17.61 -7.71
N TYR A 143 -2.06 16.59 -7.26
CA TYR A 143 -1.54 15.59 -8.19
C TYR A 143 -2.68 14.90 -8.94
N PRO A 144 -2.54 14.67 -10.24
CA PRO A 144 -3.54 13.95 -11.02
C PRO A 144 -3.69 12.52 -10.51
N TYR A 145 -4.93 12.03 -10.51
CA TYR A 145 -5.21 10.65 -10.18
C TYR A 145 -4.83 9.74 -11.34
N GLN A 146 -4.45 8.51 -11.00
CA GLN A 146 -4.30 7.45 -12.00
C GLN A 146 -5.67 7.05 -12.57
N TYR A 147 -5.70 6.52 -13.79
CA TYR A 147 -6.90 5.90 -14.36
C TYR A 147 -7.27 4.60 -13.62
N GLY A 148 -6.34 3.99 -12.91
CA GLY A 148 -6.55 2.86 -12.02
C GLY A 148 -5.82 1.60 -12.42
N ALA A 149 -6.11 0.52 -11.69
CA ALA A 149 -5.66 -0.83 -11.99
C ALA A 149 -6.85 -1.80 -11.91
N ALA A 150 -6.92 -2.73 -12.86
CA ALA A 150 -7.87 -3.83 -12.81
C ALA A 150 -7.44 -4.89 -11.77
N GLY A 151 -6.16 -4.91 -11.41
CA GLY A 151 -5.58 -5.82 -10.43
C GLY A 151 -4.56 -6.77 -11.04
N TRP A 152 -4.10 -7.70 -10.21
CA TRP A 152 -3.18 -8.74 -10.62
C TRP A 152 -3.92 -9.97 -11.17
N THR A 153 -3.28 -10.66 -12.12
CA THR A 153 -3.70 -12.03 -12.44
C THR A 153 -3.50 -12.95 -11.24
N ILE A 154 -4.28 -14.04 -11.17
CA ILE A 154 -4.27 -14.97 -10.03
C ILE A 154 -2.92 -15.68 -9.81
N ASP A 155 -2.07 -15.68 -10.82
CA ASP A 155 -0.72 -16.26 -10.81
C ASP A 155 0.39 -15.23 -10.51
N ASP A 156 0.02 -13.97 -10.26
CA ASP A 156 0.91 -12.82 -10.05
C ASP A 156 1.85 -12.51 -11.24
N ASN A 157 1.52 -12.99 -12.44
CA ASN A 157 2.36 -12.75 -13.61
C ASN A 157 2.17 -11.37 -14.22
N PHE A 158 0.95 -10.79 -14.12
CA PHE A 158 0.62 -9.51 -14.74
C PHE A 158 -0.17 -8.62 -13.78
N LEU A 159 0.23 -7.35 -13.72
CA LEU A 159 -0.57 -6.25 -13.18
C LEU A 159 -1.25 -5.55 -14.35
N LEU A 160 -2.57 -5.50 -14.34
CA LEU A 160 -3.39 -4.83 -15.34
C LEU A 160 -3.67 -3.40 -14.88
N VAL A 161 -3.17 -2.42 -15.59
CA VAL A 161 -3.36 -0.99 -15.31
C VAL A 161 -4.09 -0.32 -16.47
N TYR A 162 -4.83 0.73 -16.14
CA TYR A 162 -5.55 1.52 -17.15
C TYR A 162 -4.73 2.75 -17.53
N ASP A 163 -4.71 3.07 -18.80
CA ASP A 163 -4.45 4.41 -19.31
C ASP A 163 -5.76 5.09 -19.70
N ARG A 164 -5.70 6.19 -20.42
CA ARG A 164 -6.89 6.94 -20.87
C ARG A 164 -7.77 6.15 -21.83
N PHE A 165 -7.22 5.20 -22.57
CA PHE A 165 -7.86 4.55 -23.70
C PHE A 165 -8.04 3.06 -23.54
N ASP A 166 -7.11 2.39 -22.88
CA ASP A 166 -7.01 0.94 -22.86
C ASP A 166 -6.59 0.38 -21.48
N ILE A 167 -6.51 -0.96 -21.42
CA ILE A 167 -5.95 -1.72 -20.27
C ILE A 167 -4.57 -2.21 -20.65
#